data_efb6b2fe9b1a48f2e7f2af349c24c044
#
_entry.id   efb6b2fe9b1a48f2e7f2af349c24c044
#
_cell.length_a   1.000
_cell.length_b   1.000
_cell.length_c   1.000
_cell.angle_alpha   90.00
_cell.angle_beta   90.00
_cell.angle_gamma   90.00
#
_symmetry.space_group_name_H-M   'P 1'
#
loop_
_entity.id
_entity.type
_entity.pdbx_description
1 polymer ?
#
loop_
_entity_poly.entity_id
_entity_poly.type
_entity_poly.pdbx_seq_one_letter_code
_entity_poly.pdbx_strand_id
1 'polypeptide(L)'
;AMPWIMLLLQGGYRDNADIFQLSILLGQITMPYLVGMALSALFAGVLNSAGRFALSAAAPTVLNICLISAALYFSEPLDVAMACSTAIVISGLLQAGLLLWGVKRQGVNLRFRLPRITPAVKKVTKVAVPGAIAASATQINIIISSSIASYEAGAKSFLASADRLYQLPLGIVGVAVGVAI
;
A
#
# COMPACT_ATOMS: atom_id res chain seq x y z
N ALA A 1 -3.14 8.25 -18.11
CA ALA A 1 -3.10 6.82 -17.71
C ALA A 1 -4.22 6.46 -16.71
N MET A 2 -4.56 7.39 -15.75
CA MET A 2 -5.51 7.11 -14.66
C MET A 2 -6.91 6.64 -15.11
N PRO A 3 -7.55 7.22 -16.13
CA PRO A 3 -8.86 6.74 -16.60
C PRO A 3 -8.84 5.27 -17.03
N TRP A 4 -7.78 4.82 -17.68
CA TRP A 4 -7.61 3.42 -18.11
C TRP A 4 -7.44 2.47 -16.93
N ILE A 5 -6.69 2.90 -15.91
CA ILE A 5 -6.51 2.13 -14.68
C ILE A 5 -7.85 2.00 -13.95
N MET A 6 -8.63 3.09 -13.87
CA MET A 6 -9.96 3.07 -13.24
C MET A 6 -10.97 2.23 -14.03
N LEU A 7 -10.91 2.23 -15.36
CA LEU A 7 -11.71 1.31 -16.17
C LEU A 7 -11.43 -0.16 -15.85
N LEU A 8 -10.16 -0.50 -15.66
CA LEU A 8 -9.77 -1.86 -15.31
C LEU A 8 -10.23 -2.26 -13.90
N LEU A 9 -10.09 -1.33 -12.93
CA LEU A 9 -10.37 -1.60 -11.51
C LEU A 9 -11.84 -1.44 -11.14
N GLN A 10 -12.58 -0.62 -11.89
CA GLN A 10 -13.93 -0.15 -11.52
C GLN A 10 -14.83 0.03 -12.75
N GLY A 11 -14.74 -0.89 -13.71
CA GLY A 11 -15.49 -0.82 -14.96
C GLY A 11 -17.00 -0.71 -14.79
N GLY A 12 -17.55 -1.29 -13.71
CA GLY A 12 -18.98 -1.21 -13.39
C GLY A 12 -19.49 0.18 -13.00
N TYR A 13 -18.61 1.11 -12.63
CA TYR A 13 -19.03 2.51 -12.35
C TYR A 13 -19.02 3.41 -13.59
N ARG A 14 -18.72 2.87 -14.75
CA ARG A 14 -18.69 3.64 -16.01
C ARG A 14 -20.00 4.31 -16.33
N ASP A 15 -21.13 3.67 -15.98
CA ASP A 15 -22.47 4.18 -16.25
C ASP A 15 -22.86 5.34 -15.31
N ASN A 16 -22.12 5.54 -14.21
CA ASN A 16 -22.29 6.66 -13.32
C ASN A 16 -21.09 7.61 -13.44
N ALA A 17 -21.22 8.61 -14.32
CA ALA A 17 -20.15 9.54 -14.68
C ALA A 17 -19.57 10.25 -13.45
N ASP A 18 -20.39 10.62 -12.47
CA ASP A 18 -19.96 11.37 -11.29
C ASP A 18 -19.06 10.51 -10.38
N ILE A 19 -19.47 9.28 -10.12
CA ILE A 19 -18.68 8.33 -9.31
C ILE A 19 -17.39 7.96 -10.03
N PHE A 20 -17.44 7.80 -11.34
CA PHE A 20 -16.25 7.46 -12.13
C PHE A 20 -15.23 8.60 -12.14
N GLN A 21 -15.68 9.85 -12.34
CA GLN A 21 -14.82 11.04 -12.30
C GLN A 21 -14.21 11.25 -10.91
N LEU A 22 -15.01 11.07 -9.85
CA LEU A 22 -14.53 11.12 -8.49
C LEU A 22 -13.45 10.06 -8.23
N SER A 23 -13.66 8.84 -8.69
CA SER A 23 -12.68 7.75 -8.56
C SER A 23 -11.36 8.07 -9.27
N ILE A 24 -11.40 8.71 -10.44
CA ILE A 24 -10.21 9.17 -11.16
C ILE A 24 -9.46 10.23 -10.35
N LEU A 25 -10.19 11.21 -9.81
CA LEU A 25 -9.61 12.29 -9.02
C LEU A 25 -8.93 11.76 -7.75
N LEU A 26 -9.64 10.94 -6.97
CA LEU A 26 -9.10 10.34 -5.75
C LEU A 26 -7.88 9.46 -6.05
N GLY A 27 -7.93 8.70 -7.15
CA GLY A 27 -6.80 7.91 -7.60
C GLY A 27 -5.60 8.76 -8.01
N GLN A 28 -5.79 9.91 -8.65
CA GLN A 28 -4.70 10.84 -8.97
C GLN A 28 -4.07 11.43 -7.71
N ILE A 29 -4.90 11.80 -6.72
CA ILE A 29 -4.43 12.32 -5.43
C ILE A 29 -3.59 11.28 -4.71
N THR A 30 -3.98 10.00 -4.72
CA THR A 30 -3.27 8.94 -4.00
C THR A 30 -2.01 8.43 -4.70
N MET A 31 -1.81 8.70 -6.00
CA MET A 31 -0.63 8.23 -6.75
C MET A 31 0.72 8.56 -6.12
N PRO A 32 0.97 9.75 -5.57
CA PRO A 32 2.26 10.07 -4.94
C PRO A 32 2.61 9.18 -3.75
N TYR A 33 1.61 8.52 -3.13
CA TYR A 33 1.83 7.55 -2.06
C TYR A 33 2.76 6.40 -2.48
N LEU A 34 2.74 5.99 -3.76
CA LEU A 34 3.60 4.93 -4.27
C LEU A 34 5.09 5.23 -4.05
N VAL A 35 5.49 6.50 -4.18
CA VAL A 35 6.88 6.91 -3.91
C VAL A 35 7.21 6.75 -2.43
N GLY A 36 6.32 7.22 -1.54
CA GLY A 36 6.46 7.06 -0.09
C GLY A 36 6.54 5.59 0.32
N MET A 37 5.68 4.75 -0.26
CA MET A 37 5.65 3.30 -0.01
C MET A 37 6.94 2.62 -0.49
N ALA A 38 7.45 2.94 -1.68
CA ALA A 38 8.68 2.38 -2.20
C ALA A 38 9.90 2.75 -1.33
N LEU A 39 9.97 4.01 -0.90
CA LEU A 39 11.02 4.46 0.03
C LEU A 39 10.90 3.78 1.40
N SER A 40 9.69 3.64 1.91
CA SER A 40 9.43 2.93 3.17
C SER A 40 9.86 1.47 3.09
N ALA A 41 9.56 0.78 2.01
CA ALA A 41 9.99 -0.60 1.79
C ALA A 41 11.51 -0.73 1.75
N LEU A 42 12.19 0.20 1.06
CA LEU A 42 13.66 0.26 1.02
C LEU A 42 14.26 0.43 2.42
N PHE A 43 13.79 1.44 3.18
CA PHE A 43 14.31 1.72 4.51
C PHE A 43 13.97 0.62 5.51
N ALA A 44 12.78 0.03 5.43
CA ALA A 44 12.40 -1.14 6.21
C ALA A 44 13.32 -2.34 5.92
N GLY A 45 13.66 -2.59 4.65
CA GLY A 45 14.64 -3.61 4.27
C GLY A 45 16.01 -3.39 4.90
N VAL A 46 16.50 -2.14 4.91
CA VAL A 46 17.77 -1.78 5.57
C VAL A 46 17.69 -2.02 7.09
N LEU A 47 16.62 -1.58 7.76
CA LEU A 47 16.43 -1.79 9.20
C LEU A 47 16.32 -3.28 9.55
N ASN A 48 15.58 -4.05 8.78
CA ASN A 48 15.40 -5.49 8.98
C ASN A 48 16.73 -6.24 8.79
N SER A 49 17.56 -5.86 7.82
CA SER A 49 18.90 -6.42 7.64
C SER A 49 19.85 -6.13 8.80
N ALA A 50 19.60 -5.03 9.52
CA ALA A 50 20.31 -4.67 10.76
C ALA A 50 19.68 -5.27 12.04
N GLY A 51 18.69 -6.18 11.91
CA GLY A 51 18.02 -6.79 13.06
C GLY A 51 17.03 -5.87 13.81
N ARG A 52 16.63 -4.75 13.19
CA ARG A 52 15.77 -3.72 13.81
C ARG A 52 14.34 -3.76 13.24
N PHE A 53 13.59 -4.77 13.63
CA PHE A 53 12.26 -5.04 13.09
C PHE A 53 11.15 -4.14 13.67
N ALA A 54 11.31 -3.63 14.90
CA ALA A 54 10.24 -2.90 15.59
C ALA A 54 9.74 -1.68 14.81
N LEU A 55 10.65 -0.88 14.25
CA LEU A 55 10.28 0.34 13.54
C LEU A 55 9.60 0.03 12.19
N SER A 56 10.09 -0.99 11.47
CA SER A 56 9.49 -1.42 10.22
C SER A 56 8.11 -2.04 10.43
N ALA A 57 7.91 -2.77 11.53
CA ALA A 57 6.61 -3.33 11.91
C ALA A 57 5.61 -2.25 12.36
N ALA A 58 6.10 -1.16 12.98
CA ALA A 58 5.26 -0.05 13.43
C ALA A 58 4.86 0.92 12.29
N ALA A 59 5.61 0.95 11.18
CA ALA A 59 5.36 1.91 10.10
C ALA A 59 3.92 1.89 9.54
N PRO A 60 3.26 0.74 9.30
CA PRO A 60 1.87 0.70 8.84
C PRO A 60 0.86 1.36 9.79
N THR A 61 1.17 1.43 11.10
CA THR A 61 0.31 2.09 12.09
C THR A 61 0.15 3.59 11.79
N VAL A 62 1.15 4.22 11.20
CA VAL A 62 1.08 5.64 10.78
C VAL A 62 -0.04 5.85 9.76
N LEU A 63 -0.21 4.94 8.79
CA LEU A 63 -1.30 5.02 7.82
C LEU A 63 -2.67 4.94 8.53
N ASN A 64 -2.82 3.98 9.44
CA ASN A 64 -4.06 3.81 10.16
C ASN A 64 -4.41 5.05 11.01
N ILE A 65 -3.42 5.63 11.70
CA ILE A 65 -3.63 6.87 12.48
C ILE A 65 -4.07 8.01 11.57
N CYS A 66 -3.41 8.23 10.43
CA CYS A 66 -3.76 9.27 9.48
C CYS A 66 -5.19 9.07 8.93
N LEU A 67 -5.56 7.84 8.55
CA LEU A 67 -6.90 7.54 8.04
C LEU A 67 -7.98 7.73 9.09
N ILE A 68 -7.77 7.24 10.32
CA ILE A 68 -8.72 7.41 11.42
C ILE A 68 -8.89 8.89 11.73
N SER A 69 -7.79 9.65 11.81
CA SER A 69 -7.85 11.09 12.07
C SER A 69 -8.64 11.83 10.98
N ALA A 70 -8.41 11.50 9.71
CA ALA A 70 -9.13 12.10 8.58
C ALA A 70 -10.63 11.74 8.63
N ALA A 71 -10.96 10.49 8.91
CA ALA A 71 -12.35 10.02 8.96
C ALA A 71 -13.13 10.60 10.14
N LEU A 72 -12.47 10.89 11.28
CA LEU A 72 -13.13 11.47 12.45
C LEU A 72 -13.33 12.99 12.36
N TYR A 73 -12.50 13.67 11.55
CA TYR A 73 -12.57 15.14 11.44
C TYR A 73 -13.66 15.61 10.49
N PHE A 74 -13.98 14.84 9.46
CA PHE A 74 -14.97 15.18 8.44
C PHE A 74 -16.20 14.27 8.56
N SER A 75 -17.39 14.82 8.29
CA SER A 75 -18.67 14.09 8.39
C SER A 75 -19.32 13.87 7.02
N GLU A 76 -19.10 14.78 6.07
CA GLU A 76 -19.67 14.64 4.73
C GLU A 76 -18.90 13.59 3.91
N PRO A 77 -19.61 12.68 3.21
CA PRO A 77 -18.98 11.55 2.53
C PRO A 77 -17.89 11.94 1.51
N LEU A 78 -18.11 13.04 0.79
CA LEU A 78 -17.15 13.55 -0.20
C LEU A 78 -15.89 14.09 0.47
N ASP A 79 -16.06 14.87 1.54
CA ASP A 79 -14.96 15.44 2.29
C ASP A 79 -14.12 14.35 2.97
N VAL A 80 -14.78 13.31 3.53
CA VAL A 80 -14.09 12.14 4.08
C VAL A 80 -13.27 11.43 3.00
N ALA A 81 -13.82 11.23 1.80
CA ALA A 81 -13.10 10.59 0.70
C ALA A 81 -11.86 11.40 0.27
N MET A 82 -11.99 12.72 0.15
CA MET A 82 -10.89 13.63 -0.19
C MET A 82 -9.84 13.68 0.93
N ALA A 83 -10.28 13.80 2.19
CA ALA A 83 -9.41 13.81 3.36
C ALA A 83 -8.63 12.49 3.51
N CYS A 84 -9.30 11.34 3.35
CA CYS A 84 -8.63 10.04 3.39
C CYS A 84 -7.62 9.88 2.24
N SER A 85 -7.92 10.35 1.04
CA SER A 85 -6.99 10.29 -0.09
C SER A 85 -5.73 11.12 0.15
N THR A 86 -5.87 12.32 0.72
CA THR A 86 -4.73 13.17 1.11
C THR A 86 -3.98 12.60 2.31
N ALA A 87 -4.69 12.03 3.29
CA ALA A 87 -4.09 11.36 4.45
C ALA A 87 -3.22 10.16 4.04
N ILE A 88 -3.61 9.41 3.02
CA ILE A 88 -2.79 8.33 2.44
C ILE A 88 -1.45 8.87 1.97
N VAL A 89 -1.42 9.96 1.21
CA VAL A 89 -0.17 10.56 0.71
C VAL A 89 0.71 11.05 1.86
N ILE A 90 0.12 11.78 2.79
CA ILE A 90 0.82 12.30 3.98
C ILE A 90 1.41 11.13 4.77
N SER A 91 0.64 10.07 4.99
CA SER A 91 1.11 8.89 5.72
C SER A 91 2.31 8.21 5.04
N GLY A 92 2.34 8.15 3.71
CA GLY A 92 3.47 7.61 2.96
C GLY A 92 4.76 8.39 3.19
N LEU A 93 4.67 9.72 3.21
CA LEU A 93 5.81 10.58 3.52
C LEU A 93 6.25 10.45 4.98
N LEU A 94 5.30 10.40 5.91
CA LEU A 94 5.58 10.20 7.34
C LEU A 94 6.22 8.83 7.61
N GLN A 95 5.74 7.76 6.99
CA GLN A 95 6.33 6.43 7.09
C GLN A 95 7.76 6.41 6.57
N ALA A 96 7.98 6.96 5.37
CA ALA A 96 9.32 7.06 4.79
C ALA A 96 10.25 7.89 5.67
N GLY A 97 9.78 9.02 6.20
CA GLY A 97 10.52 9.88 7.12
C GLY A 97 10.88 9.18 8.44
N LEU A 98 9.92 8.47 9.05
CA LEU A 98 10.12 7.69 10.27
C LEU A 98 11.17 6.59 10.09
N LEU A 99 11.07 5.85 9.00
CA LEU A 99 12.02 4.77 8.69
C LEU A 99 13.41 5.32 8.33
N LEU A 100 13.47 6.41 7.57
CA LEU A 100 14.74 7.11 7.27
C LEU A 100 15.41 7.61 8.55
N TRP A 101 14.64 8.19 9.48
CA TRP A 101 15.16 8.56 10.80
C TRP A 101 15.75 7.36 11.54
N GLY A 102 15.03 6.21 11.52
CA GLY A 102 15.51 4.97 12.08
C GLY A 102 16.83 4.49 11.46
N VAL A 103 16.96 4.54 10.14
CA VAL A 103 18.19 4.17 9.40
C VAL A 103 19.35 5.09 9.77
N LYS A 104 19.12 6.40 9.79
CA LYS A 104 20.15 7.38 10.20
C LYS A 104 20.63 7.16 11.63
N ARG A 105 19.72 6.85 12.56
CA ARG A 105 20.05 6.59 13.97
C ARG A 105 20.92 5.34 14.15
N GLN A 106 20.91 4.41 13.19
CA GLN A 106 21.81 3.24 13.19
C GLN A 106 23.20 3.54 12.62
N GLY A 107 23.51 4.79 12.29
CA GLY A 107 24.81 5.18 11.71
C GLY A 107 24.99 4.74 10.25
N VAL A 108 23.91 4.29 9.60
CA VAL A 108 23.96 3.90 8.18
C VAL A 108 23.99 5.15 7.31
N ASN A 109 25.12 5.40 6.68
CA ASN A 109 25.29 6.49 5.72
C ASN A 109 24.72 6.08 4.35
N LEU A 110 23.50 6.55 4.06
CA LEU A 110 22.89 6.38 2.74
C LEU A 110 23.62 7.28 1.74
N ARG A 111 24.33 6.65 0.79
CA ARG A 111 24.94 7.36 -0.33
C ARG A 111 24.13 7.09 -1.59
N PHE A 112 23.48 8.12 -2.11
CA PHE A 112 22.85 8.05 -3.41
C PHE A 112 23.92 7.98 -4.51
N ARG A 113 24.03 6.82 -5.15
CA ARG A 113 24.89 6.62 -6.32
C ARG A 113 24.02 6.28 -7.51
N LEU A 114 24.47 6.71 -8.69
CA LEU A 114 23.82 6.27 -9.93
C LEU A 114 23.77 4.73 -9.99
N PRO A 115 22.62 4.17 -10.41
CA PRO A 115 22.44 2.73 -10.45
C PRO A 115 23.48 2.10 -11.40
N ARG A 116 24.23 1.11 -10.88
CA ARG A 116 25.16 0.29 -11.68
C ARG A 116 24.76 -1.17 -11.53
N ILE A 117 24.76 -1.89 -12.64
CA ILE A 117 24.50 -3.33 -12.65
C ILE A 117 25.74 -4.05 -12.11
N THR A 118 25.77 -4.23 -10.80
CA THR A 118 26.80 -5.00 -10.11
C THR A 118 26.38 -6.47 -9.98
N PRO A 119 27.31 -7.41 -9.74
CA PRO A 119 26.99 -8.81 -9.50
C PRO A 119 25.98 -8.99 -8.34
N ALA A 120 26.08 -8.15 -7.31
CA ALA A 120 25.14 -8.14 -6.19
C ALA A 120 23.73 -7.73 -6.62
N VAL A 121 23.58 -6.66 -7.42
CA VAL A 121 22.30 -6.22 -7.99
C VAL A 121 21.70 -7.33 -8.85
N LYS A 122 22.50 -7.96 -9.72
CA LYS A 122 22.03 -9.07 -10.56
C LYS A 122 21.52 -10.26 -9.74
N LYS A 123 22.20 -10.59 -8.62
CA LYS A 123 21.76 -11.64 -7.71
C LYS A 123 20.41 -11.29 -7.05
N VAL A 124 20.28 -10.07 -6.54
CA VAL A 124 19.02 -9.57 -5.93
C VAL A 124 17.89 -9.61 -6.96
N THR A 125 18.10 -9.09 -8.17
CA THR A 125 17.07 -9.09 -9.21
C THR A 125 16.64 -10.52 -9.59
N LYS A 126 17.59 -11.45 -9.67
CA LYS A 126 17.28 -12.86 -9.99
C LYS A 126 16.36 -13.51 -8.94
N VAL A 127 16.44 -13.10 -7.69
CA VAL A 127 15.56 -13.60 -6.61
C VAL A 127 14.27 -12.78 -6.52
N ALA A 128 14.34 -11.46 -6.70
CA ALA A 128 13.20 -10.55 -6.57
C ALA A 128 12.16 -10.74 -7.68
N VAL A 129 12.59 -11.00 -8.93
CA VAL A 129 11.65 -11.14 -10.07
C VAL A 129 10.69 -12.32 -9.90
N PRO A 130 11.12 -13.56 -9.59
CA PRO A 130 10.20 -14.65 -9.32
C PRO A 130 9.28 -14.39 -8.14
N GLY A 131 9.81 -13.77 -7.08
CA GLY A 131 9.01 -13.37 -5.92
C GLY A 131 7.93 -12.33 -6.27
N ALA A 132 8.26 -11.36 -7.12
CA ALA A 132 7.30 -10.36 -7.61
C ALA A 132 6.21 -11.01 -8.48
N ILE A 133 6.57 -11.96 -9.35
CA ILE A 133 5.61 -12.71 -10.17
C ILE A 133 4.65 -13.50 -9.27
N ALA A 134 5.16 -14.20 -8.27
CA ALA A 134 4.33 -14.94 -7.31
C ALA A 134 3.38 -14.02 -6.53
N ALA A 135 3.85 -12.87 -6.05
CA ALA A 135 3.03 -11.87 -5.37
C ALA A 135 1.97 -11.25 -6.30
N SER A 136 2.26 -11.14 -7.60
CA SER A 136 1.32 -10.60 -8.59
C SER A 136 0.06 -11.44 -8.75
N ALA A 137 0.13 -12.75 -8.53
CA ALA A 137 -1.05 -13.63 -8.63
C ALA A 137 -2.16 -13.21 -7.65
N THR A 138 -1.81 -12.91 -6.41
CA THR A 138 -2.76 -12.40 -5.40
C THR A 138 -3.33 -11.03 -5.81
N GLN A 139 -2.49 -10.15 -6.34
CA GLN A 139 -2.94 -8.82 -6.80
C GLN A 139 -3.87 -8.90 -8.00
N ILE A 140 -3.63 -9.80 -8.93
CA ILE A 140 -4.54 -10.04 -10.07
C ILE A 140 -5.90 -10.51 -9.57
N ASN A 141 -5.95 -11.44 -8.61
CA ASN A 141 -7.20 -11.89 -8.01
C ASN A 141 -7.98 -10.73 -7.35
N ILE A 142 -7.30 -9.87 -6.57
CA ILE A 142 -7.92 -8.69 -5.95
C ILE A 142 -8.47 -7.73 -7.01
N ILE A 143 -7.72 -7.49 -8.09
CA ILE A 143 -8.15 -6.63 -9.20
C ILE A 143 -9.42 -7.17 -9.84
N ILE A 144 -9.43 -8.47 -10.19
CA ILE A 144 -10.59 -9.12 -10.83
C ILE A 144 -11.81 -9.08 -9.90
N SER A 145 -11.64 -9.46 -8.64
CA SER A 145 -12.73 -9.46 -7.65
C SER A 145 -13.28 -8.05 -7.43
N SER A 146 -12.40 -7.05 -7.33
CA SER A 146 -12.80 -5.65 -7.18
C SER A 146 -13.50 -5.10 -8.44
N SER A 147 -13.05 -5.51 -9.62
CA SER A 147 -13.70 -5.14 -10.89
C SER A 147 -15.12 -5.73 -10.97
N ILE A 148 -15.27 -7.01 -10.69
CA ILE A 148 -16.60 -7.68 -10.68
C ILE A 148 -17.50 -7.02 -9.63
N ALA A 149 -17.03 -6.79 -8.42
CA ALA A 149 -17.80 -6.14 -7.36
C ALA A 149 -18.22 -4.70 -7.70
N SER A 150 -17.59 -4.05 -8.69
CA SER A 150 -17.96 -2.69 -9.10
C SER A 150 -19.28 -2.61 -9.87
N TYR A 151 -19.77 -3.73 -10.39
CA TYR A 151 -21.05 -3.77 -11.12
C TYR A 151 -22.27 -3.79 -10.21
N GLU A 152 -22.11 -4.01 -8.90
CA GLU A 152 -23.19 -4.06 -7.94
C GLU A 152 -23.01 -3.02 -6.83
N ALA A 153 -24.08 -2.27 -6.54
CA ALA A 153 -24.04 -1.20 -5.54
C ALA A 153 -23.72 -1.77 -4.14
N GLY A 154 -22.70 -1.23 -3.48
CA GLY A 154 -22.29 -1.67 -2.15
C GLY A 154 -21.43 -2.93 -2.09
N ALA A 155 -21.36 -3.74 -3.17
CA ALA A 155 -20.63 -5.01 -3.17
C ALA A 155 -19.13 -4.84 -2.84
N LYS A 156 -18.50 -3.73 -3.26
CA LYS A 156 -17.11 -3.42 -2.89
C LYS A 156 -16.92 -3.26 -1.38
N SER A 157 -17.84 -2.60 -0.70
CA SER A 157 -17.77 -2.42 0.76
C SER A 157 -17.96 -3.74 1.49
N PHE A 158 -18.87 -4.60 1.01
CA PHE A 158 -19.05 -5.94 1.55
C PHE A 158 -17.82 -6.81 1.31
N LEU A 159 -17.25 -6.77 0.10
CA LEU A 159 -16.03 -7.51 -0.22
C LEU A 159 -14.86 -7.08 0.67
N ALA A 160 -14.64 -5.77 0.82
CA ALA A 160 -13.58 -5.23 1.68
C ALA A 160 -13.77 -5.61 3.16
N SER A 161 -15.00 -5.67 3.65
CA SER A 161 -15.31 -6.10 5.02
C SER A 161 -15.08 -7.60 5.19
N ALA A 162 -15.49 -8.41 4.22
CA ALA A 162 -15.27 -9.86 4.22
C ALA A 162 -13.77 -10.19 4.18
N ASP A 163 -12.99 -9.50 3.35
CA ASP A 163 -11.54 -9.66 3.28
C ASP A 163 -10.86 -9.35 4.63
N ARG A 164 -11.29 -8.31 5.33
CA ARG A 164 -10.76 -8.00 6.66
C ARG A 164 -11.06 -9.07 7.68
N LEU A 165 -12.28 -9.60 7.69
CA LEU A 165 -12.68 -10.71 8.57
C LEU A 165 -11.88 -11.99 8.25
N TYR A 166 -11.65 -12.28 6.98
CA TYR A 166 -10.84 -13.42 6.55
C TYR A 166 -9.36 -13.28 6.94
N GLN A 167 -8.81 -12.06 6.83
CA GLN A 167 -7.40 -11.80 7.15
C GLN A 167 -7.09 -11.93 8.65
N LEU A 168 -8.06 -11.72 9.54
CA LEU A 168 -7.85 -11.83 10.98
C LEU A 168 -7.40 -13.24 11.41
N PRO A 169 -8.14 -14.33 11.12
CA PRO A 169 -7.70 -15.67 11.44
C PRO A 169 -6.42 -16.07 10.72
N LEU A 170 -6.30 -15.67 9.44
CA LEU A 170 -5.13 -15.99 8.64
C LEU A 170 -3.86 -15.32 9.20
N GLY A 171 -3.97 -14.06 9.64
CA GLY A 171 -2.86 -13.33 10.27
C GLY A 171 -2.44 -13.97 11.60
N ILE A 172 -3.38 -14.34 12.44
CA ILE A 172 -3.09 -14.94 13.74
C ILE A 172 -2.47 -16.33 13.57
N VAL A 173 -3.10 -17.21 12.80
CA VAL A 173 -2.64 -18.60 12.60
C VAL A 173 -1.40 -18.63 11.70
N GLY A 174 -1.39 -17.88 10.61
CA GLY A 174 -0.27 -17.87 9.66
C GLY A 174 1.02 -17.33 10.28
N VAL A 175 0.93 -16.25 11.06
CA VAL A 175 2.09 -15.69 11.78
C VAL A 175 2.53 -16.63 12.90
N ALA A 176 1.60 -17.20 13.67
CA ALA A 176 1.94 -18.13 14.75
C ALA A 176 2.67 -19.37 14.22
N VAL A 177 2.20 -19.96 13.12
CA VAL A 177 2.84 -21.12 12.49
C VAL A 177 4.18 -20.72 11.86
N GLY A 178 4.25 -19.56 11.16
CA GLY A 178 5.49 -19.10 10.54
C GLY A 178 6.61 -18.71 11.52
N VAL A 179 6.28 -18.46 12.80
CA VAL A 179 7.26 -18.20 13.86
C VAL A 179 7.66 -19.49 14.58
N ALA A 180 6.81 -20.54 14.54
CA ALA A 180 7.05 -21.80 15.22
C ALA A 180 7.90 -22.79 14.40
N ILE A 181 8.06 -22.55 13.10
CA ILE A 181 8.91 -23.31 12.18
C ILE A 181 10.23 -22.58 11.96
#